data_b226c2805e0cba14787aa82f538eef5c
#
_entry.id   b226c2805e0cba14787aa82f538eef5c
#
_cell.length_a   1.000
_cell.length_b   1.000
_cell.length_c   1.000
_cell.angle_alpha   90.00
_cell.angle_beta   90.00
_cell.angle_gamma   90.00
#
_symmetry.space_group_name_H-M   'P 1'
#
loop_
_entity.id
_entity.type
_entity.pdbx_description
1 polymer ?
#
loop_
_entity_poly.entity_id
_entity_poly.type
_entity_poly.pdbx_seq_one_letter_code
_entity_poly.pdbx_strand_id
1 'polypeptide(L)'
;MPPVTPTRRARARRPGLLAVTVLALVATATTVAPPAASAATVDPGVDYVLVNRNSGKAMDLYDWSTADGAPVKQYTRNDLAVQRWRFVDVGSGYHQIRSAHSGKVLELPNALDGTALVQNPAASGNTRQHFRLVDSTGGYVRLLNRHSGKALDVWERSTADGATISQYQDLDGANQQWQLVRPGGTADCGSGAFQAEAVLAGGTWTVRNGGTTVHTGTDLRAAVQAAVNSLTAGRTSKQRVVVRGSGTMSANSRISLPSYTTLDVCGTINVTGTGSGDQAPVYSRGTTQVEVQHLTLTGTPLYGVFLRNVTNVVLGQLDMRLSAGLGVRIDNRGDTSQWTRNVRIDTVYVSGASSHAVETYGVDGLTVGTVTARNVGESGLLLNQTINATVSTVDAENAGTGTGYAAFRMANRNGRIGDSYPTNIRVGTVRARGGGRGVFCVSESGGATIDRVDIANTGNNAVLIENCYGVSLATNGGTISGGGEVRLAERAEFPGNRDLTLRNFTLVNNRIVENPCADNLTISNITLTNSTIVRC
;
A
#
# COMPACT_ATOMS: atom_id res chain seq x y z
N MET A 1 43.68 76.81 38.51
CA MET A 1 45.05 77.07 38.92
C MET A 1 45.54 75.87 39.68
N PRO A 2 46.75 75.44 39.38
CA PRO A 2 47.36 74.19 39.91
C PRO A 2 48.07 74.47 41.29
N PRO A 3 48.79 73.55 41.91
CA PRO A 3 49.95 72.84 41.36
C PRO A 3 50.19 71.43 41.94
N VAL A 4 50.86 70.58 41.17
CA VAL A 4 52.28 70.19 41.16
C VAL A 4 52.72 69.06 42.14
N THR A 5 53.19 68.03 41.48
CA THR A 5 54.04 66.88 41.83
C THR A 5 55.11 67.18 42.99
N PRO A 6 55.79 66.12 43.56
CA PRO A 6 56.68 65.23 42.83
C PRO A 6 56.97 63.82 43.45
N THR A 7 57.39 62.95 42.54
CA THR A 7 58.41 61.89 42.56
C THR A 7 58.96 61.32 43.88
N ARG A 8 59.09 59.96 43.91
CA ARG A 8 60.38 59.29 44.15
C ARG A 8 60.38 57.80 43.73
N ARG A 9 61.48 57.47 43.08
CA ARG A 9 61.92 56.13 42.67
C ARG A 9 62.26 55.24 43.87
N ALA A 10 62.17 53.93 43.77
CA ALA A 10 63.27 53.00 44.03
C ALA A 10 62.90 51.53 43.85
N ARG A 11 63.63 50.92 42.97
CA ARG A 11 64.36 49.64 43.01
C ARG A 11 63.57 48.30 42.95
N ALA A 12 63.93 47.60 41.92
CA ALA A 12 63.79 46.21 41.57
C ALA A 12 64.15 45.20 42.66
N ARG A 13 63.37 44.11 42.66
CA ARG A 13 63.90 42.77 42.91
C ARG A 13 63.01 41.78 42.07
N ARG A 14 63.67 41.08 41.15
CA ARG A 14 63.19 39.81 40.62
C ARG A 14 63.32 38.73 41.69
N PRO A 15 62.39 37.72 41.81
CA PRO A 15 62.65 36.43 41.22
C PRO A 15 61.41 35.69 40.79
N GLY A 16 61.63 34.65 39.96
CA GLY A 16 60.91 33.42 39.93
C GLY A 16 59.88 33.28 38.81
N LEU A 17 60.28 32.73 37.66
CA LEU A 17 59.44 32.12 36.71
C LEU A 17 58.69 30.90 37.33
N LEU A 18 57.39 30.97 37.42
CA LEU A 18 56.52 29.75 37.45
C LEU A 18 55.77 29.68 36.13
N ALA A 19 56.17 28.74 35.32
CA ALA A 19 55.48 28.42 34.10
C ALA A 19 54.10 27.72 34.43
N VAL A 20 53.02 28.44 34.25
CA VAL A 20 51.69 27.85 34.28
C VAL A 20 51.37 27.39 32.84
N THR A 21 51.45 26.08 32.62
CA THR A 21 51.00 25.45 31.37
C THR A 21 49.47 25.46 31.35
N VAL A 22 48.87 26.36 30.57
CA VAL A 22 47.43 26.33 30.27
C VAL A 22 47.22 25.26 29.21
N LEU A 23 46.69 24.12 29.61
CA LEU A 23 46.22 23.08 28.70
C LEU A 23 44.90 23.59 28.08
N ALA A 24 44.96 24.09 26.86
CA ALA A 24 43.76 24.39 26.07
C ALA A 24 43.09 23.07 25.63
N LEU A 25 42.01 22.69 26.30
CA LEU A 25 41.12 21.64 25.82
C LEU A 25 40.41 22.18 24.57
N VAL A 26 40.87 21.77 23.39
CA VAL A 26 40.12 21.95 22.14
C VAL A 26 39.01 20.91 22.16
N ALA A 27 37.80 21.30 22.58
CA ALA A 27 36.59 20.50 22.37
C ALA A 27 36.28 20.52 20.87
N THR A 28 36.65 19.44 20.15
CA THR A 28 36.14 19.19 18.79
C THR A 28 34.65 18.85 18.91
N ALA A 29 33.81 19.84 18.67
CA ALA A 29 32.40 19.61 18.44
C ALA A 29 32.26 18.80 17.12
N THR A 30 32.09 17.49 17.24
CA THR A 30 31.64 16.67 16.13
C THR A 30 30.20 17.09 15.83
N THR A 31 30.03 17.93 14.82
CA THR A 31 28.70 18.15 14.22
C THR A 31 28.27 16.84 13.61
N VAL A 32 27.40 16.11 14.32
CA VAL A 32 26.66 15.00 13.72
C VAL A 32 25.75 15.65 12.66
N ALA A 33 26.10 15.49 11.39
CA ALA A 33 25.23 15.90 10.31
C ALA A 33 23.88 15.16 10.52
N PRO A 34 22.73 15.84 10.40
CA PRO A 34 21.44 15.16 10.45
C PRO A 34 21.45 14.08 9.36
N PRO A 35 20.87 12.90 9.63
CA PRO A 35 20.77 11.86 8.60
C PRO A 35 20.14 12.47 7.36
N ALA A 36 20.78 12.27 6.20
CA ALA A 36 20.23 12.69 4.93
C ALA A 36 18.80 12.15 4.84
N ALA A 37 17.82 13.04 4.63
CA ALA A 37 16.46 12.63 4.41
C ALA A 37 16.46 11.62 3.25
N SER A 38 15.92 10.42 3.49
CA SER A 38 15.79 9.40 2.45
C SER A 38 14.89 9.98 1.37
N ALA A 39 15.39 10.06 0.13
CA ALA A 39 14.59 10.56 -0.99
C ALA A 39 13.28 9.78 -1.06
N ALA A 40 12.16 10.48 -1.23
CA ALA A 40 10.87 9.84 -1.39
C ALA A 40 10.92 8.85 -2.56
N THR A 41 10.73 7.59 -2.27
CA THR A 41 10.71 6.52 -3.26
C THR A 41 9.28 6.24 -3.67
N VAL A 42 9.04 6.17 -4.98
CA VAL A 42 7.76 5.72 -5.54
C VAL A 42 7.88 4.25 -5.93
N ASP A 43 6.89 3.46 -5.55
CA ASP A 43 6.87 2.04 -5.91
C ASP A 43 6.44 1.89 -7.37
N PRO A 44 7.20 1.17 -8.21
CA PRO A 44 6.82 0.91 -9.58
C PRO A 44 5.48 0.19 -9.67
N GLY A 45 4.61 0.65 -10.58
CA GLY A 45 3.32 0.02 -10.82
C GLY A 45 2.22 0.38 -9.81
N VAL A 46 2.48 1.18 -8.80
CA VAL A 46 1.51 1.65 -7.83
C VAL A 46 0.93 2.99 -8.29
N ASP A 47 -0.38 3.13 -8.16
CA ASP A 47 -1.06 4.41 -8.34
C ASP A 47 -1.04 5.21 -7.03
N TYR A 48 -0.91 6.54 -7.14
CA TYR A 48 -0.94 7.48 -6.03
C TYR A 48 -1.98 8.57 -6.28
N VAL A 49 -2.58 9.06 -5.21
CA VAL A 49 -3.27 10.35 -5.18
C VAL A 49 -2.29 11.38 -4.65
N LEU A 50 -2.09 12.46 -5.39
CA LEU A 50 -1.21 13.56 -4.99
C LEU A 50 -2.05 14.61 -4.26
N VAL A 51 -1.89 14.70 -2.94
CA VAL A 51 -2.66 15.61 -2.10
C VAL A 51 -1.84 16.85 -1.75
N ASN A 52 -2.34 18.03 -2.09
CA ASN A 52 -1.65 19.28 -1.85
C ASN A 52 -1.68 19.66 -0.36
N ARG A 53 -0.54 20.04 0.22
CA ARG A 53 -0.42 20.39 1.64
C ARG A 53 -1.24 21.62 2.04
N ASN A 54 -1.32 22.62 1.17
CA ASN A 54 -2.03 23.88 1.45
C ASN A 54 -3.54 23.70 1.46
N SER A 55 -4.08 22.94 0.51
CA SER A 55 -5.53 22.83 0.30
C SER A 55 -6.13 21.54 0.84
N GLY A 56 -5.33 20.49 1.06
CA GLY A 56 -5.80 19.14 1.34
C GLY A 56 -6.53 18.47 0.16
N LYS A 57 -6.50 19.09 -1.03
CA LYS A 57 -7.17 18.59 -2.24
C LYS A 57 -6.24 17.74 -3.09
N ALA A 58 -6.83 16.89 -3.91
CA ALA A 58 -6.12 15.99 -4.81
C ALA A 58 -5.84 16.64 -6.18
N MET A 59 -4.72 16.28 -6.80
CA MET A 59 -4.46 16.51 -8.22
C MET A 59 -5.46 15.70 -9.04
N ASP A 60 -6.18 16.35 -9.94
CA ASP A 60 -7.37 15.82 -10.61
C ASP A 60 -7.31 16.09 -12.11
N LEU A 61 -7.60 15.09 -12.92
CA LEU A 61 -7.81 15.25 -14.35
C LEU A 61 -9.22 15.84 -14.56
N TYR A 62 -9.23 17.14 -14.72
CA TYR A 62 -10.46 17.93 -14.64
C TYR A 62 -11.53 17.49 -15.66
N ASP A 63 -12.76 17.40 -15.17
CA ASP A 63 -13.95 17.06 -15.95
C ASP A 63 -13.86 15.71 -16.70
N TRP A 64 -13.13 14.74 -16.13
CA TRP A 64 -12.96 13.40 -16.71
C TRP A 64 -12.43 13.39 -18.14
N SER A 65 -11.84 14.48 -18.59
CA SER A 65 -11.39 14.64 -19.97
C SER A 65 -10.26 13.66 -20.32
N THR A 66 -10.39 13.01 -21.47
CA THR A 66 -9.30 12.18 -22.05
C THR A 66 -8.62 12.88 -23.24
N ALA A 67 -8.98 14.13 -23.54
CA ALA A 67 -8.41 14.89 -24.67
C ALA A 67 -6.93 15.24 -24.43
N ASP A 68 -6.18 15.42 -25.54
CA ASP A 68 -4.83 15.99 -25.49
C ASP A 68 -4.92 17.47 -25.07
N GLY A 69 -3.97 17.90 -24.24
CA GLY A 69 -3.97 19.25 -23.69
C GLY A 69 -5.02 19.50 -22.61
N ALA A 70 -5.77 18.48 -22.18
CA ALA A 70 -6.76 18.67 -21.11
C ALA A 70 -6.11 19.12 -19.80
N PRO A 71 -6.73 20.12 -19.09
CA PRO A 71 -6.14 20.69 -17.89
C PRO A 71 -6.15 19.72 -16.72
N VAL A 72 -5.10 19.77 -15.92
CA VAL A 72 -5.03 19.12 -14.62
C VAL A 72 -5.15 20.18 -13.54
N LYS A 73 -6.10 19.97 -12.62
CA LYS A 73 -6.48 20.93 -11.59
C LYS A 73 -6.47 20.27 -10.22
N GLN A 74 -6.75 21.01 -9.16
CA GLN A 74 -7.04 20.37 -7.87
C GLN A 74 -8.55 20.23 -7.68
N TYR A 75 -8.96 19.16 -6.99
CA TYR A 75 -10.36 18.92 -6.64
C TYR A 75 -10.48 18.20 -5.29
N THR A 76 -11.66 18.28 -4.66
CA THR A 76 -11.93 17.50 -3.44
C THR A 76 -11.58 16.04 -3.66
N ARG A 77 -10.77 15.48 -2.76
CA ARG A 77 -10.26 14.11 -2.86
C ARG A 77 -11.41 13.09 -2.81
N ASN A 78 -11.45 12.19 -3.77
CA ASN A 78 -12.43 11.11 -3.87
C ASN A 78 -11.80 9.77 -4.30
N ASP A 79 -10.49 9.75 -4.54
CA ASP A 79 -9.70 8.58 -4.96
C ASP A 79 -10.21 7.87 -6.23
N LEU A 80 -10.97 8.54 -7.08
CA LEU A 80 -11.42 8.00 -8.36
C LEU A 80 -10.27 7.98 -9.38
N ALA A 81 -10.43 7.25 -10.48
CA ALA A 81 -9.37 7.07 -11.49
C ALA A 81 -8.77 8.38 -12.02
N VAL A 82 -9.56 9.46 -12.06
CA VAL A 82 -9.13 10.81 -12.48
C VAL A 82 -8.15 11.48 -11.50
N GLN A 83 -8.06 10.98 -10.27
CA GLN A 83 -7.13 11.45 -9.24
C GLN A 83 -5.98 10.48 -8.98
N ARG A 84 -5.89 9.36 -9.75
CA ARG A 84 -4.86 8.35 -9.58
C ARG A 84 -3.76 8.51 -10.62
N TRP A 85 -2.53 8.53 -10.15
CA TRP A 85 -1.35 8.83 -10.93
C TRP A 85 -0.26 7.80 -10.68
N ARG A 86 0.32 7.28 -11.75
CA ARG A 86 1.42 6.29 -11.69
C ARG A 86 2.73 6.93 -12.11
N PHE A 87 3.76 6.69 -11.33
CA PHE A 87 5.11 7.13 -11.66
C PHE A 87 5.81 6.06 -12.51
N VAL A 88 6.26 6.46 -13.69
CA VAL A 88 6.98 5.61 -14.64
C VAL A 88 8.40 6.13 -14.73
N ASP A 89 9.37 5.34 -14.29
CA ASP A 89 10.79 5.74 -14.31
C ASP A 89 11.26 5.98 -15.77
N VAL A 90 11.94 7.10 -15.99
CA VAL A 90 12.55 7.49 -17.27
C VAL A 90 14.06 7.71 -17.13
N GLY A 91 14.64 7.22 -16.04
CA GLY A 91 16.06 7.30 -15.73
C GLY A 91 16.49 8.61 -15.07
N SER A 92 17.69 8.58 -14.49
CA SER A 92 18.32 9.74 -13.83
C SER A 92 17.49 10.37 -12.71
N GLY A 93 16.64 9.59 -12.00
CA GLY A 93 15.77 10.04 -10.91
C GLY A 93 14.57 10.85 -11.38
N TYR A 94 14.21 10.78 -12.67
CA TYR A 94 13.01 11.39 -13.22
C TYR A 94 11.94 10.37 -13.56
N HIS A 95 10.68 10.81 -13.51
CA HIS A 95 9.52 10.00 -13.81
C HIS A 95 8.58 10.72 -14.77
N GLN A 96 7.90 9.98 -15.64
CA GLN A 96 6.64 10.41 -16.22
C GLN A 96 5.53 10.09 -15.21
N ILE A 97 4.56 10.99 -15.07
CA ILE A 97 3.43 10.81 -14.16
C ILE A 97 2.19 10.54 -15.01
N ARG A 98 1.72 9.30 -14.99
CA ARG A 98 0.68 8.78 -15.88
C ARG A 98 -0.67 8.73 -15.18
N SER A 99 -1.72 9.27 -15.81
CA SER A 99 -3.10 9.16 -15.36
C SER A 99 -3.61 7.71 -15.45
N ALA A 100 -4.19 7.19 -14.38
CA ALA A 100 -4.88 5.90 -14.38
C ALA A 100 -6.18 5.93 -15.22
N HIS A 101 -6.79 7.11 -15.40
CA HIS A 101 -8.02 7.28 -16.16
C HIS A 101 -7.76 7.30 -17.67
N SER A 102 -6.87 8.18 -18.16
CA SER A 102 -6.64 8.40 -19.59
C SER A 102 -5.47 7.61 -20.16
N GLY A 103 -4.55 7.13 -19.31
CA GLY A 103 -3.28 6.55 -19.73
C GLY A 103 -2.24 7.56 -20.24
N LYS A 104 -2.60 8.85 -20.33
CA LYS A 104 -1.71 9.94 -20.74
C LYS A 104 -0.85 10.42 -19.58
N VAL A 105 0.16 11.26 -19.86
CA VAL A 105 1.11 11.75 -18.86
C VAL A 105 1.01 13.25 -18.66
N LEU A 106 1.40 13.71 -17.48
CA LEU A 106 1.49 15.13 -17.16
C LEU A 106 2.53 15.83 -18.03
N GLU A 107 2.21 17.05 -18.47
CA GLU A 107 3.08 17.89 -19.26
C GLU A 107 2.95 19.37 -18.89
N LEU A 108 4.08 20.07 -18.86
CA LEU A 108 4.14 21.53 -18.82
C LEU A 108 4.52 22.05 -20.22
N PRO A 109 3.60 22.66 -20.97
CA PRO A 109 3.80 23.01 -22.38
C PRO A 109 4.99 23.95 -22.65
N ASN A 110 5.38 24.78 -21.66
CA ASN A 110 6.52 25.70 -21.76
C ASN A 110 7.19 25.89 -20.38
N ALA A 111 8.18 26.80 -20.28
CA ALA A 111 8.94 27.04 -19.04
C ALA A 111 8.54 28.35 -18.31
N LEU A 112 7.44 29.01 -18.67
CA LEU A 112 7.03 30.26 -18.05
C LEU A 112 6.33 30.01 -16.70
N ASP A 113 6.45 30.94 -15.77
CA ASP A 113 5.69 30.90 -14.50
C ASP A 113 4.19 30.97 -14.80
N GLY A 114 3.40 30.24 -14.01
CA GLY A 114 1.95 30.17 -14.20
C GLY A 114 1.50 29.26 -15.36
N THR A 115 2.43 28.61 -16.10
CA THR A 115 2.04 27.64 -17.14
C THR A 115 1.22 26.53 -16.51
N ALA A 116 -0.02 26.37 -16.99
CA ALA A 116 -0.93 25.36 -16.51
C ALA A 116 -0.44 23.94 -16.86
N LEU A 117 -0.62 23.03 -15.91
CA LEU A 117 -0.36 21.60 -16.08
C LEU A 117 -1.46 20.98 -16.94
N VAL A 118 -1.06 20.21 -17.94
CA VAL A 118 -1.97 19.50 -18.84
C VAL A 118 -1.58 18.02 -18.93
N GLN A 119 -2.42 17.21 -19.58
CA GLN A 119 -2.06 15.85 -20.00
C GLN A 119 -1.83 15.78 -21.50
N ASN A 120 -0.87 14.94 -21.92
CA ASN A 120 -0.61 14.62 -23.33
C ASN A 120 -0.17 13.15 -23.47
N PRO A 121 -0.22 12.57 -24.70
CA PRO A 121 0.39 11.27 -24.95
C PRO A 121 1.85 11.24 -24.50
N ALA A 122 2.27 10.09 -23.95
CA ALA A 122 3.67 9.91 -23.55
C ALA A 122 4.60 10.00 -24.77
N ALA A 123 5.60 10.86 -24.70
CA ALA A 123 6.61 11.03 -25.74
C ALA A 123 8.00 10.72 -25.16
N SER A 124 8.73 9.84 -25.85
CA SER A 124 10.10 9.48 -25.45
C SER A 124 11.02 10.70 -25.53
N GLY A 125 11.81 10.92 -24.46
CA GLY A 125 12.77 12.02 -24.40
C GLY A 125 12.18 13.42 -24.19
N ASN A 126 10.85 13.57 -24.11
CA ASN A 126 10.22 14.87 -23.87
C ASN A 126 10.39 15.31 -22.40
N THR A 127 11.39 16.16 -22.15
CA THR A 127 11.71 16.64 -20.77
C THR A 127 10.60 17.46 -20.13
N ARG A 128 9.62 17.98 -20.89
CA ARG A 128 8.42 18.66 -20.35
C ARG A 128 7.48 17.72 -19.63
N GLN A 129 7.59 16.41 -19.88
CA GLN A 129 6.82 15.34 -19.25
C GLN A 129 7.58 14.65 -18.11
N HIS A 130 8.80 15.08 -17.80
CA HIS A 130 9.65 14.45 -16.80
C HIS A 130 9.67 15.25 -15.51
N PHE A 131 9.42 14.59 -14.39
CA PHE A 131 9.37 15.20 -13.06
C PHE A 131 10.26 14.42 -12.10
N ARG A 132 10.99 15.11 -11.23
CA ARG A 132 11.69 14.48 -10.11
C ARG A 132 11.01 14.84 -8.80
N LEU A 133 11.05 13.90 -7.85
CA LEU A 133 10.60 14.14 -6.50
C LEU A 133 11.74 14.75 -5.70
N VAL A 134 11.44 15.78 -4.94
CA VAL A 134 12.36 16.42 -3.99
C VAL A 134 11.67 16.46 -2.64
N ASP A 135 12.32 15.90 -1.62
CA ASP A 135 11.75 15.83 -0.28
C ASP A 135 11.49 17.21 0.32
N SER A 136 10.41 17.30 1.07
CA SER A 136 10.03 18.42 1.91
C SER A 136 9.75 17.93 3.33
N THR A 137 9.60 18.84 4.27
CA THR A 137 9.33 18.48 5.67
C THR A 137 8.00 17.74 5.84
N GLY A 138 7.94 16.78 6.78
CA GLY A 138 6.71 16.09 7.16
C GLY A 138 6.24 15.01 6.18
N GLY A 139 7.14 14.46 5.35
CA GLY A 139 6.82 13.39 4.40
C GLY A 139 6.14 13.89 3.11
N TYR A 140 6.17 15.21 2.88
CA TYR A 140 5.74 15.81 1.61
C TYR A 140 6.88 15.82 0.60
N VAL A 141 6.52 15.94 -0.68
CA VAL A 141 7.46 16.09 -1.79
C VAL A 141 7.07 17.26 -2.68
N ARG A 142 8.05 17.82 -3.37
CA ARG A 142 7.85 18.73 -4.50
C ARG A 142 8.13 17.97 -5.79
N LEU A 143 7.40 18.30 -6.84
CA LEU A 143 7.55 17.72 -8.16
C LEU A 143 8.19 18.76 -9.08
N LEU A 144 9.48 18.60 -9.35
CA LEU A 144 10.25 19.52 -10.18
C LEU A 144 10.31 19.04 -11.62
N ASN A 145 9.87 19.87 -12.54
CA ASN A 145 9.90 19.56 -13.97
C ASN A 145 11.33 19.63 -14.52
N ARG A 146 11.73 18.64 -15.34
CA ARG A 146 13.09 18.53 -15.89
C ARG A 146 13.42 19.64 -16.88
N HIS A 147 12.43 20.11 -17.63
CA HIS A 147 12.63 21.15 -18.67
C HIS A 147 12.82 22.53 -18.07
N SER A 148 11.97 22.90 -17.11
CA SER A 148 11.94 24.24 -16.53
C SER A 148 12.71 24.38 -15.21
N GLY A 149 12.95 23.27 -14.51
CA GLY A 149 13.50 23.25 -13.15
C GLY A 149 12.52 23.73 -12.07
N LYS A 150 11.28 24.08 -12.45
CA LYS A 150 10.26 24.64 -11.55
C LYS A 150 9.42 23.58 -10.88
N ALA A 151 8.82 23.93 -9.73
CA ALA A 151 7.93 23.05 -8.98
C ALA A 151 6.49 23.16 -9.47
N LEU A 152 5.73 22.03 -9.41
CA LEU A 152 4.29 22.04 -9.56
C LEU A 152 3.65 22.82 -8.40
N ASP A 153 2.80 23.74 -8.70
CA ASP A 153 2.27 24.78 -7.81
C ASP A 153 0.75 24.87 -7.94
N VAL A 154 0.02 24.89 -6.83
CA VAL A 154 -1.38 25.31 -6.86
C VAL A 154 -1.40 26.84 -6.93
N TRP A 155 -1.81 27.36 -8.09
CA TRP A 155 -1.73 28.77 -8.43
C TRP A 155 -2.41 29.66 -7.39
N GLU A 156 -1.71 30.75 -7.02
CA GLU A 156 -2.16 31.74 -6.02
C GLU A 156 -2.52 31.13 -4.65
N ARG A 157 -1.99 29.93 -4.32
CA ARG A 157 -2.31 29.20 -3.08
C ARG A 157 -3.81 28.96 -2.89
N SER A 158 -4.55 28.85 -3.97
CA SER A 158 -5.99 28.62 -3.94
C SER A 158 -6.33 27.32 -3.20
N THR A 159 -7.43 27.35 -2.43
CA THR A 159 -8.01 26.16 -1.79
C THR A 159 -9.32 25.73 -2.44
N ALA A 160 -9.73 26.36 -3.53
CA ALA A 160 -10.98 26.05 -4.23
C ALA A 160 -10.89 24.78 -5.09
N ASP A 161 -12.02 24.09 -5.27
CA ASP A 161 -12.15 23.07 -6.30
C ASP A 161 -12.03 23.69 -7.69
N GLY A 162 -11.35 22.99 -8.61
CA GLY A 162 -11.08 23.45 -9.96
C GLY A 162 -9.96 24.49 -10.08
N ALA A 163 -9.23 24.79 -8.98
CA ALA A 163 -8.09 25.70 -9.07
C ALA A 163 -6.96 25.10 -9.92
N THR A 164 -6.29 25.97 -10.66
CA THR A 164 -5.24 25.59 -11.60
C THR A 164 -4.01 25.08 -10.87
N ILE A 165 -3.50 23.94 -11.32
CA ILE A 165 -2.13 23.49 -11.00
C ILE A 165 -1.25 24.01 -12.14
N SER A 166 -0.18 24.71 -11.79
CA SER A 166 0.77 25.31 -12.70
C SER A 166 2.21 25.01 -12.27
N GLN A 167 3.18 25.70 -12.86
CA GLN A 167 4.54 25.68 -12.37
C GLN A 167 4.95 27.08 -11.87
N TYR A 168 5.81 27.08 -10.85
CA TYR A 168 6.42 28.30 -10.32
C TYR A 168 7.84 28.00 -9.80
N GLN A 169 8.63 29.05 -9.53
CA GLN A 169 9.91 28.89 -8.86
C GLN A 169 9.78 27.96 -7.65
N ASP A 170 10.76 27.08 -7.46
CA ASP A 170 10.79 26.19 -6.29
C ASP A 170 11.10 27.00 -5.02
N LEU A 171 10.05 27.25 -4.24
CA LEU A 171 10.10 27.99 -2.98
C LEU A 171 9.81 27.11 -1.77
N ASP A 172 9.59 25.82 -1.97
CA ASP A 172 9.16 24.87 -0.93
C ASP A 172 7.91 25.34 -0.15
N GLY A 173 7.03 26.11 -0.79
CA GLY A 173 5.79 26.59 -0.19
C GLY A 173 4.76 25.46 -0.04
N ALA A 174 3.86 25.56 0.93
CA ALA A 174 2.84 24.52 1.17
C ALA A 174 1.99 24.19 -0.08
N ASN A 175 1.75 25.16 -0.97
CA ASN A 175 1.04 24.97 -2.24
C ASN A 175 1.87 24.24 -3.32
N GLN A 176 3.18 24.05 -3.09
CA GLN A 176 4.09 23.27 -3.93
C GLN A 176 4.39 21.88 -3.34
N GLN A 177 3.91 21.63 -2.13
CA GLN A 177 4.16 20.39 -1.41
C GLN A 177 3.00 19.42 -1.57
N TRP A 178 3.33 18.19 -1.95
CA TRP A 178 2.37 17.14 -2.28
C TRP A 178 2.64 15.91 -1.43
N GLN A 179 1.60 15.32 -0.89
CA GLN A 179 1.66 14.02 -0.25
C GLN A 179 1.29 12.95 -1.28
N LEU A 180 2.10 11.91 -1.38
CA LEU A 180 1.81 10.73 -2.18
C LEU A 180 0.98 9.76 -1.36
N VAL A 181 -0.31 9.71 -1.64
CA VAL A 181 -1.26 8.86 -0.91
C VAL A 181 -1.72 7.72 -1.81
N ARG A 182 -1.71 6.50 -1.31
CA ARG A 182 -2.27 5.37 -2.06
C ARG A 182 -3.80 5.49 -2.12
N PRO A 183 -4.43 5.24 -3.30
CA PRO A 183 -5.88 5.30 -3.43
C PRO A 183 -6.60 4.38 -2.42
N GLY A 184 -7.71 4.86 -1.89
CA GLY A 184 -8.46 4.14 -0.85
C GLY A 184 -7.98 4.44 0.57
N GLY A 185 -6.91 5.22 0.72
CA GLY A 185 -6.41 5.66 2.01
C GLY A 185 -7.26 6.77 2.62
N THR A 186 -7.46 6.66 3.91
CA THR A 186 -8.06 7.71 4.76
C THR A 186 -7.14 8.94 4.84
N ALA A 187 -7.64 10.04 5.40
CA ALA A 187 -6.87 11.25 5.72
C ALA A 187 -5.49 10.95 6.32
N ASP A 188 -4.57 11.92 6.27
CA ASP A 188 -3.22 11.82 6.82
C ASP A 188 -3.19 11.07 8.16
N CYS A 189 -2.24 10.16 8.29
CA CYS A 189 -2.11 9.37 9.50
C CYS A 189 -2.05 10.26 10.74
N GLY A 190 -2.89 9.96 11.72
CA GLY A 190 -3.01 10.73 12.95
C GLY A 190 -3.76 12.04 12.84
N SER A 191 -4.27 12.43 11.65
CA SER A 191 -5.09 13.63 11.50
C SER A 191 -6.53 13.39 11.99
N GLY A 192 -7.21 14.46 12.39
CA GLY A 192 -8.58 14.40 12.90
C GLY A 192 -8.69 13.99 14.37
N ALA A 193 -9.92 13.83 14.87
CA ALA A 193 -10.19 13.56 16.28
C ALA A 193 -9.80 12.13 16.70
N PHE A 194 -9.28 12.00 17.90
CA PHE A 194 -8.95 10.71 18.54
C PHE A 194 -9.23 10.79 20.04
N GLN A 195 -9.34 9.64 20.70
CA GLN A 195 -9.57 9.56 22.15
C GLN A 195 -8.27 9.34 22.91
N ALA A 196 -7.39 8.48 22.38
CA ALA A 196 -6.11 8.20 23.01
C ALA A 196 -4.97 8.28 21.99
N GLU A 197 -3.79 8.65 22.48
CA GLU A 197 -2.57 8.66 21.67
C GLU A 197 -1.40 8.05 22.44
N ALA A 198 -0.48 7.40 21.70
CA ALA A 198 0.81 6.96 22.18
C ALA A 198 1.89 7.70 21.38
N VAL A 199 2.71 8.50 22.05
CA VAL A 199 3.73 9.35 21.41
C VAL A 199 5.12 8.95 21.90
N LEU A 200 6.02 8.68 20.96
CA LEU A 200 7.45 8.44 21.26
C LEU A 200 8.23 9.75 21.20
N ALA A 201 8.86 10.12 22.30
CA ALA A 201 9.76 11.26 22.36
C ALA A 201 10.96 10.93 23.25
N GLY A 202 12.18 11.20 22.76
CA GLY A 202 13.40 10.93 23.54
C GLY A 202 13.55 9.47 23.99
N GLY A 203 13.07 8.51 23.19
CA GLY A 203 13.13 7.07 23.52
C GLY A 203 12.06 6.60 24.51
N THR A 204 11.17 7.49 24.95
CA THR A 204 10.11 7.17 25.91
C THR A 204 8.74 7.35 25.27
N TRP A 205 7.90 6.34 25.39
CA TRP A 205 6.49 6.40 25.04
C TRP A 205 5.70 7.07 26.16
N THR A 206 4.92 8.07 25.82
CA THR A 206 3.90 8.65 26.68
C THR A 206 2.53 8.40 26.07
N VAL A 207 1.66 7.78 26.83
CA VAL A 207 0.28 7.48 26.41
C VAL A 207 -0.69 8.38 27.14
N ARG A 208 -1.55 9.06 26.39
CA ARG A 208 -2.60 9.93 26.92
C ARG A 208 -3.97 9.51 26.42
N ASN A 209 -4.98 9.63 27.29
CA ASN A 209 -6.38 9.62 26.92
C ASN A 209 -6.98 10.97 27.34
N GLY A 210 -7.35 11.79 26.35
CA GLY A 210 -7.62 13.20 26.60
C GLY A 210 -6.43 13.90 27.25
N GLY A 211 -6.65 14.60 28.37
CA GLY A 211 -5.61 15.28 29.13
C GLY A 211 -4.82 14.39 30.10
N THR A 212 -5.20 13.11 30.29
CA THR A 212 -4.63 12.24 31.33
C THR A 212 -3.55 11.34 30.76
N THR A 213 -2.36 11.32 31.38
CA THR A 213 -1.32 10.32 31.09
C THR A 213 -1.68 8.99 31.75
N VAL A 214 -1.85 7.94 30.92
CA VAL A 214 -2.28 6.59 31.37
C VAL A 214 -1.13 5.59 31.38
N HIS A 215 -0.04 5.88 30.67
CA HIS A 215 1.16 5.03 30.65
C HIS A 215 2.39 5.83 30.22
N THR A 216 3.55 5.44 30.77
CA THR A 216 4.88 5.91 30.34
C THR A 216 5.84 4.72 30.36
N GLY A 217 6.66 4.55 29.32
CA GLY A 217 7.62 3.43 29.24
C GLY A 217 8.38 3.42 27.92
N THR A 218 9.25 2.45 27.75
CA THR A 218 10.09 2.31 26.53
C THR A 218 9.58 1.24 25.55
N ASP A 219 8.63 0.41 25.99
CA ASP A 219 8.09 -0.70 25.19
C ASP A 219 6.91 -0.24 24.33
N LEU A 220 7.05 -0.35 23.02
CA LEU A 220 6.03 0.02 22.03
C LEU A 220 4.73 -0.76 22.24
N ARG A 221 4.81 -2.08 22.40
CA ARG A 221 3.63 -2.94 22.54
C ARG A 221 2.84 -2.59 23.79
N ALA A 222 3.53 -2.39 24.93
CA ALA A 222 2.90 -1.98 26.18
C ALA A 222 2.21 -0.61 26.04
N ALA A 223 2.86 0.35 25.39
CA ALA A 223 2.30 1.68 25.16
C ALA A 223 1.05 1.64 24.29
N VAL A 224 1.09 0.95 23.13
CA VAL A 224 -0.07 0.86 22.23
C VAL A 224 -1.22 0.11 22.90
N GLN A 225 -0.94 -0.99 23.62
CA GLN A 225 -1.99 -1.72 24.35
C GLN A 225 -2.57 -0.89 25.49
N ALA A 226 -1.77 -0.08 26.20
CA ALA A 226 -2.26 0.83 27.22
C ALA A 226 -3.19 1.90 26.63
N ALA A 227 -2.87 2.44 25.45
CA ALA A 227 -3.75 3.37 24.73
C ALA A 227 -5.08 2.71 24.37
N VAL A 228 -5.06 1.50 23.82
CA VAL A 228 -6.28 0.73 23.51
C VAL A 228 -7.10 0.43 24.77
N ASN A 229 -6.45 0.01 25.86
CA ASN A 229 -7.11 -0.32 27.11
C ASN A 229 -7.70 0.89 27.85
N SER A 230 -7.20 2.10 27.55
CA SER A 230 -7.70 3.34 28.13
C SER A 230 -9.00 3.84 27.51
N LEU A 231 -9.43 3.26 26.40
CA LEU A 231 -10.70 3.62 25.76
C LEU A 231 -11.88 3.23 26.64
N THR A 232 -13.02 3.92 26.47
CA THR A 232 -14.21 3.70 27.28
C THR A 232 -14.65 2.23 27.29
N ALA A 233 -14.79 1.64 28.47
CA ALA A 233 -15.30 0.29 28.61
C ALA A 233 -16.79 0.21 28.20
N GLY A 234 -17.19 -0.87 27.51
CA GLY A 234 -18.58 -1.04 27.04
C GLY A 234 -19.02 -0.04 25.96
N ARG A 235 -18.10 0.63 25.26
CA ARG A 235 -18.41 1.58 24.20
C ARG A 235 -19.22 0.94 23.07
N THR A 236 -20.13 1.71 22.49
CA THR A 236 -21.00 1.31 21.38
C THR A 236 -20.73 2.08 20.08
N SER A 237 -19.75 2.97 20.11
CA SER A 237 -19.25 3.71 18.95
C SER A 237 -17.73 3.61 18.87
N LYS A 238 -17.18 3.71 17.66
CA LYS A 238 -15.74 3.63 17.44
C LYS A 238 -14.99 4.72 18.20
N GLN A 239 -13.95 4.33 18.91
CA GLN A 239 -12.98 5.22 19.52
C GLN A 239 -11.61 4.97 18.90
N ARG A 240 -10.89 6.04 18.61
CA ARG A 240 -9.64 6.00 17.86
C ARG A 240 -8.43 6.18 18.78
N VAL A 241 -7.43 5.32 18.54
CA VAL A 241 -6.07 5.40 19.09
C VAL A 241 -5.13 5.80 17.97
N VAL A 242 -4.30 6.81 18.21
CA VAL A 242 -3.23 7.24 17.30
C VAL A 242 -1.87 6.88 17.92
N VAL A 243 -0.99 6.29 17.12
CA VAL A 243 0.38 5.92 17.52
C VAL A 243 1.36 6.77 16.73
N ARG A 244 2.12 7.63 17.42
CA ARG A 244 3.10 8.55 16.81
C ARG A 244 4.51 8.14 17.19
N GLY A 245 5.13 7.37 16.34
CA GLY A 245 6.49 6.89 16.51
C GLY A 245 6.66 5.46 16.05
N SER A 246 7.91 5.05 15.89
CA SER A 246 8.31 3.72 15.46
C SER A 246 8.94 2.95 16.60
N GLY A 247 8.85 1.61 16.55
CA GLY A 247 9.47 0.77 17.57
C GLY A 247 9.47 -0.69 17.19
N THR A 248 10.01 -1.50 18.07
CA THR A 248 10.15 -2.94 17.88
C THR A 248 9.24 -3.70 18.85
N MET A 249 8.68 -4.81 18.38
CA MET A 249 7.96 -5.75 19.23
C MET A 249 8.30 -7.20 18.89
N SER A 250 8.11 -8.10 19.84
CA SER A 250 8.32 -9.53 19.63
C SER A 250 7.23 -10.14 18.76
N ALA A 251 7.61 -11.06 17.85
CA ALA A 251 6.68 -11.87 17.07
C ALA A 251 5.78 -12.78 17.93
N ASN A 252 6.17 -13.08 19.17
CA ASN A 252 5.37 -13.81 20.17
C ASN A 252 4.48 -12.91 21.03
N SER A 253 4.21 -11.68 20.59
CA SER A 253 3.32 -10.76 21.28
C SER A 253 2.28 -10.20 20.32
N ARG A 254 1.25 -9.56 20.90
CA ARG A 254 0.15 -8.99 20.11
C ARG A 254 -0.39 -7.72 20.74
N ILE A 255 -0.94 -6.85 19.88
CA ILE A 255 -1.81 -5.75 20.25
C ILE A 255 -3.24 -6.21 19.98
N SER A 256 -4.03 -6.36 21.03
CA SER A 256 -5.41 -6.86 20.94
C SER A 256 -6.38 -5.70 20.80
N LEU A 257 -7.19 -5.74 19.75
CA LEU A 257 -8.20 -4.71 19.47
C LEU A 257 -9.60 -5.25 19.88
N PRO A 258 -10.23 -4.70 20.92
CA PRO A 258 -11.62 -4.99 21.24
C PRO A 258 -12.58 -4.31 20.26
N SER A 259 -13.87 -4.65 20.36
CA SER A 259 -14.93 -4.04 19.54
C SER A 259 -14.91 -2.51 19.61
N TYR A 260 -15.33 -1.86 18.54
CA TYR A 260 -15.41 -0.40 18.41
C TYR A 260 -14.07 0.30 18.60
N THR A 261 -13.00 -0.27 18.09
CA THR A 261 -11.66 0.31 18.14
C THR A 261 -11.18 0.67 16.74
N THR A 262 -10.73 1.91 16.57
CA THR A 262 -9.92 2.34 15.42
C THR A 262 -8.48 2.49 15.87
N LEU A 263 -7.56 1.80 15.22
CA LEU A 263 -6.11 1.92 15.41
C LEU A 263 -5.50 2.64 14.20
N ASP A 264 -4.67 3.63 14.47
CA ASP A 264 -3.97 4.42 13.46
C ASP A 264 -2.49 4.54 13.81
N VAL A 265 -1.64 3.83 13.09
CA VAL A 265 -0.19 3.75 13.38
C VAL A 265 0.59 4.61 12.40
N CYS A 266 1.07 5.76 12.87
CA CYS A 266 1.82 6.76 12.10
C CYS A 266 3.35 6.59 12.21
N GLY A 267 3.78 5.38 12.39
CA GLY A 267 5.19 4.97 12.40
C GLY A 267 5.30 3.53 11.96
N THR A 268 6.48 2.98 12.07
CA THR A 268 6.76 1.59 11.69
C THR A 268 6.85 0.70 12.93
N ILE A 269 6.14 -0.41 12.93
CA ILE A 269 6.32 -1.48 13.89
C ILE A 269 7.27 -2.52 13.27
N ASN A 270 8.47 -2.66 13.83
CA ASN A 270 9.40 -3.69 13.44
C ASN A 270 9.20 -4.94 14.31
N VAL A 271 8.89 -6.07 13.68
CA VAL A 271 8.60 -7.33 14.40
C VAL A 271 9.82 -8.22 14.36
N THR A 272 10.25 -8.72 15.51
CA THR A 272 11.48 -9.53 15.65
C THR A 272 11.23 -10.87 16.31
N GLY A 273 12.07 -11.84 15.97
CA GLY A 273 12.00 -13.20 16.49
C GLY A 273 11.03 -14.10 15.72
N THR A 274 10.75 -15.28 16.26
CA THR A 274 9.85 -16.27 15.66
C THR A 274 8.50 -16.24 16.37
N GLY A 275 7.43 -16.03 15.63
CA GLY A 275 6.07 -16.06 16.14
C GLY A 275 5.51 -17.49 16.25
N SER A 276 4.54 -17.67 17.13
CA SER A 276 3.81 -18.94 17.30
C SER A 276 2.32 -18.72 17.59
N GLY A 277 1.51 -19.74 17.40
CA GLY A 277 0.07 -19.69 17.65
C GLY A 277 -0.65 -18.64 16.80
N ASP A 278 -1.44 -17.79 17.44
CA ASP A 278 -2.26 -16.73 16.79
C ASP A 278 -1.65 -15.32 17.01
N GLN A 279 -0.33 -15.21 17.23
CA GLN A 279 0.30 -13.92 17.55
C GLN A 279 0.46 -13.05 16.29
N ALA A 280 0.12 -11.77 16.44
CA ALA A 280 0.23 -10.76 15.39
C ALA A 280 0.37 -9.35 15.99
N PRO A 281 1.13 -8.44 15.37
CA PRO A 281 1.15 -7.03 15.77
C PRO A 281 -0.24 -6.40 15.91
N VAL A 282 -1.16 -6.78 15.02
CA VAL A 282 -2.57 -6.39 15.11
C VAL A 282 -3.43 -7.65 15.17
N TYR A 283 -4.16 -7.79 16.26
CA TYR A 283 -4.97 -8.95 16.55
C TYR A 283 -6.38 -8.58 16.97
N SER A 284 -7.39 -9.28 16.45
CA SER A 284 -8.76 -9.16 16.93
C SER A 284 -9.51 -10.47 16.77
N ARG A 285 -10.37 -10.83 17.76
CA ARG A 285 -11.12 -12.08 17.73
C ARG A 285 -12.47 -11.93 18.41
N GLY A 286 -13.54 -12.39 17.74
CA GLY A 286 -14.91 -12.35 18.27
C GLY A 286 -15.41 -10.91 18.48
N THR A 287 -15.00 -9.96 17.63
CA THR A 287 -15.24 -8.53 17.81
C THR A 287 -16.00 -7.94 16.63
N THR A 288 -16.51 -6.75 16.82
CA THR A 288 -17.19 -5.99 15.77
C THR A 288 -16.70 -4.54 15.71
N GLN A 289 -16.86 -3.90 14.54
CA GLN A 289 -16.52 -2.48 14.34
C GLN A 289 -15.06 -2.17 14.67
N VAL A 290 -14.14 -3.00 14.16
CA VAL A 290 -12.69 -2.78 14.28
C VAL A 290 -12.18 -2.15 13.01
N GLU A 291 -11.30 -1.16 13.16
CA GLU A 291 -10.70 -0.46 12.05
C GLU A 291 -9.19 -0.28 12.28
N VAL A 292 -8.40 -0.52 11.25
CA VAL A 292 -6.96 -0.19 11.21
C VAL A 292 -6.77 0.77 10.04
N GLN A 293 -6.58 2.06 10.35
CA GLN A 293 -6.53 3.09 9.29
C GLN A 293 -5.21 3.06 8.53
N HIS A 294 -4.11 3.13 9.26
CA HIS A 294 -2.76 3.01 8.72
C HIS A 294 -1.96 2.01 9.54
N LEU A 295 -1.12 1.26 8.87
CA LEU A 295 -0.19 0.33 9.51
C LEU A 295 1.02 0.11 8.61
N THR A 296 2.21 0.40 9.14
CA THR A 296 3.47 0.03 8.50
C THR A 296 4.19 -1.02 9.34
N LEU A 297 4.47 -2.17 8.75
CA LEU A 297 5.17 -3.29 9.39
C LEU A 297 6.45 -3.66 8.65
N THR A 298 7.45 -4.05 9.42
CA THR A 298 8.68 -4.68 8.93
C THR A 298 9.04 -5.90 9.78
N GLY A 299 10.02 -6.69 9.33
CA GLY A 299 10.58 -7.79 10.10
C GLY A 299 9.89 -9.14 9.88
N THR A 300 9.76 -9.95 10.95
CA THR A 300 9.42 -11.37 10.87
C THR A 300 8.15 -11.75 11.66
N PRO A 301 6.99 -11.11 11.47
CA PRO A 301 5.77 -11.53 12.15
C PRO A 301 5.35 -12.91 11.67
N LEU A 302 4.65 -13.69 12.54
CA LEU A 302 3.92 -14.87 12.07
C LEU A 302 2.76 -14.47 11.16
N TYR A 303 1.97 -13.49 11.62
CA TYR A 303 0.95 -12.76 10.87
C TYR A 303 1.16 -11.26 11.09
N GLY A 304 1.06 -10.45 10.06
CA GLY A 304 1.08 -8.99 10.22
C GLY A 304 -0.22 -8.48 10.85
N VAL A 305 -1.36 -8.93 10.33
CA VAL A 305 -2.69 -8.74 10.90
C VAL A 305 -3.38 -10.09 11.00
N PHE A 306 -3.95 -10.39 12.17
CA PHE A 306 -4.73 -11.60 12.40
C PHE A 306 -6.12 -11.29 12.96
N LEU A 307 -7.15 -11.63 12.19
CA LEU A 307 -8.55 -11.38 12.54
C LEU A 307 -9.34 -12.69 12.50
N ARG A 308 -10.09 -13.02 13.57
CA ARG A 308 -10.87 -14.25 13.64
C ARG A 308 -12.28 -14.03 14.17
N ASN A 309 -13.30 -14.54 13.48
CA ASN A 309 -14.72 -14.42 13.84
C ASN A 309 -15.10 -12.94 14.14
N VAL A 310 -14.73 -12.05 13.24
CA VAL A 310 -14.97 -10.60 13.35
C VAL A 310 -16.10 -10.17 12.43
N THR A 311 -16.71 -9.02 12.71
CA THR A 311 -17.73 -8.44 11.84
C THR A 311 -17.52 -6.93 11.69
N ASN A 312 -17.86 -6.37 10.50
CA ASN A 312 -17.76 -4.94 10.20
C ASN A 312 -16.34 -4.40 10.44
N VAL A 313 -15.38 -4.93 9.73
CA VAL A 313 -13.96 -4.57 9.85
C VAL A 313 -13.52 -3.73 8.65
N VAL A 314 -12.69 -2.74 8.91
CA VAL A 314 -12.02 -1.94 7.88
C VAL A 314 -10.51 -2.02 8.09
N LEU A 315 -9.80 -2.44 7.06
CA LEU A 315 -8.35 -2.34 6.93
C LEU A 315 -8.08 -1.28 5.85
N GLY A 316 -7.57 -0.12 6.25
CA GLY A 316 -7.33 1.04 5.37
C GLY A 316 -6.06 0.90 4.55
N GLN A 317 -4.98 1.57 4.94
CA GLN A 317 -3.69 1.52 4.25
C GLN A 317 -2.68 0.68 5.05
N LEU A 318 -2.32 -0.47 4.52
CA LEU A 318 -1.35 -1.36 5.14
C LEU A 318 -0.12 -1.52 4.23
N ASP A 319 1.06 -1.15 4.73
CA ASP A 319 2.36 -1.35 4.07
C ASP A 319 3.20 -2.32 4.92
N MET A 320 3.40 -3.53 4.40
CA MET A 320 4.09 -4.60 5.10
C MET A 320 5.32 -5.05 4.30
N ARG A 321 6.51 -4.65 4.75
CA ARG A 321 7.80 -5.04 4.16
C ARG A 321 8.45 -6.08 5.05
N LEU A 322 8.09 -7.33 4.82
CA LEU A 322 8.39 -8.45 5.69
C LEU A 322 9.63 -9.22 5.23
N SER A 323 10.20 -9.98 6.14
CA SER A 323 11.26 -10.95 5.86
C SER A 323 10.83 -12.40 6.11
N ALA A 324 9.63 -12.61 6.64
CA ALA A 324 8.98 -13.91 6.85
C ALA A 324 7.48 -13.74 7.16
N GLY A 325 6.77 -14.85 7.37
CA GLY A 325 5.38 -14.89 7.82
C GLY A 325 4.36 -14.59 6.74
N LEU A 326 3.18 -14.18 7.15
CA LEU A 326 2.01 -13.88 6.33
C LEU A 326 1.55 -12.43 6.59
N GLY A 327 1.16 -11.70 5.56
CA GLY A 327 0.73 -10.32 5.71
C GLY A 327 -0.57 -10.20 6.48
N VAL A 328 -1.72 -10.48 5.87
CA VAL A 328 -3.05 -10.37 6.49
C VAL A 328 -3.77 -11.71 6.46
N ARG A 329 -4.13 -12.22 7.64
CA ARG A 329 -5.00 -13.38 7.79
C ARG A 329 -6.32 -13.03 8.42
N ILE A 330 -7.41 -13.41 7.75
CA ILE A 330 -8.78 -13.22 8.22
C ILE A 330 -9.49 -14.56 8.14
N ASP A 331 -9.90 -15.14 9.27
CA ASP A 331 -10.48 -16.47 9.27
C ASP A 331 -11.68 -16.64 10.23
N ASN A 332 -12.37 -17.77 10.07
CA ASN A 332 -13.39 -18.27 10.97
C ASN A 332 -13.02 -19.66 11.55
N ARG A 333 -11.74 -20.04 11.54
CA ARG A 333 -11.21 -21.37 11.86
C ARG A 333 -11.73 -22.52 10.97
N GLY A 334 -12.26 -22.18 9.79
CA GLY A 334 -12.90 -23.17 8.91
C GLY A 334 -14.30 -23.61 9.35
N ASP A 335 -14.87 -22.98 10.36
CA ASP A 335 -16.23 -23.23 10.84
C ASP A 335 -17.20 -22.22 10.21
N THR A 336 -17.92 -22.64 9.18
CA THR A 336 -18.88 -21.78 8.47
C THR A 336 -20.12 -21.43 9.28
N SER A 337 -20.38 -22.08 10.44
CA SER A 337 -21.43 -21.66 11.35
C SER A 337 -21.12 -20.31 12.04
N GLN A 338 -19.85 -19.91 12.03
CA GLN A 338 -19.34 -18.67 12.65
C GLN A 338 -18.61 -17.81 11.61
N TRP A 339 -19.29 -17.40 10.56
CA TRP A 339 -18.73 -16.56 9.51
C TRP A 339 -18.11 -15.29 10.05
N THR A 340 -16.92 -14.96 9.54
CA THR A 340 -16.42 -13.58 9.57
C THR A 340 -17.20 -12.77 8.54
N ARG A 341 -17.69 -11.57 8.90
CA ARG A 341 -18.62 -10.83 8.03
C ARG A 341 -18.24 -9.39 7.80
N ASN A 342 -18.58 -8.89 6.60
CA ASN A 342 -18.46 -7.48 6.24
C ASN A 342 -17.05 -6.95 6.46
N VAL A 343 -16.09 -7.51 5.76
CA VAL A 343 -14.69 -7.10 5.79
C VAL A 343 -14.40 -6.21 4.57
N ARG A 344 -13.85 -5.05 4.84
CA ARG A 344 -13.34 -4.15 3.81
C ARG A 344 -11.82 -3.97 3.98
N ILE A 345 -11.10 -4.12 2.88
CA ILE A 345 -9.67 -3.89 2.76
C ILE A 345 -9.49 -2.83 1.66
N ASP A 346 -8.96 -1.65 2.00
CA ASP A 346 -8.79 -0.60 0.99
C ASP A 346 -7.53 -0.84 0.16
N THR A 347 -6.37 -0.81 0.80
CA THR A 347 -5.10 -1.10 0.13
C THR A 347 -4.16 -1.87 1.06
N VAL A 348 -3.60 -2.95 0.53
CA VAL A 348 -2.57 -3.73 1.21
C VAL A 348 -1.39 -3.91 0.27
N TYR A 349 -0.24 -3.46 0.70
CA TYR A 349 1.05 -3.78 0.11
C TYR A 349 1.77 -4.80 1.00
N VAL A 350 2.21 -5.91 0.45
CA VAL A 350 3.03 -6.91 1.15
C VAL A 350 4.22 -7.29 0.28
N SER A 351 5.41 -7.21 0.84
CA SER A 351 6.61 -7.73 0.20
C SER A 351 7.40 -8.64 1.13
N GLY A 352 8.08 -9.65 0.56
CA GLY A 352 9.01 -10.53 1.27
C GLY A 352 8.38 -11.49 2.29
N ALA A 353 7.05 -11.58 2.38
CA ALA A 353 6.38 -12.59 3.20
C ALA A 353 6.74 -14.00 2.70
N SER A 354 7.03 -14.92 3.61
CA SER A 354 7.30 -16.33 3.24
C SER A 354 6.05 -17.13 2.90
N SER A 355 4.87 -16.62 3.28
CA SER A 355 3.57 -17.18 2.97
C SER A 355 2.76 -16.19 2.10
N HIS A 356 1.43 -16.08 2.29
CA HIS A 356 0.53 -15.22 1.51
C HIS A 356 0.69 -13.73 1.85
N ALA A 357 0.41 -12.86 0.87
CA ALA A 357 0.21 -11.45 1.18
C ALA A 357 -1.12 -11.25 1.92
N VAL A 358 -2.22 -11.80 1.40
CA VAL A 358 -3.54 -11.78 2.03
C VAL A 358 -4.19 -13.14 1.91
N GLU A 359 -4.69 -13.67 3.02
CA GLU A 359 -5.48 -14.90 3.07
C GLU A 359 -6.80 -14.66 3.81
N THR A 360 -7.91 -15.11 3.20
CA THR A 360 -9.20 -15.18 3.86
C THR A 360 -9.68 -16.62 3.95
N TYR A 361 -10.38 -16.96 5.02
CA TYR A 361 -11.01 -18.27 5.21
C TYR A 361 -12.38 -18.12 5.88
N GLY A 362 -13.45 -18.50 5.21
CA GLY A 362 -14.82 -18.40 5.73
C GLY A 362 -15.25 -16.95 5.99
N VAL A 363 -15.15 -16.10 4.98
CA VAL A 363 -15.60 -14.70 5.01
C VAL A 363 -16.85 -14.56 4.15
N ASP A 364 -17.89 -13.97 4.71
CA ASP A 364 -19.13 -13.58 4.02
C ASP A 364 -19.21 -12.06 3.91
N GLY A 365 -19.13 -11.54 2.68
CA GLY A 365 -19.09 -10.12 2.41
C GLY A 365 -17.67 -9.56 2.55
N LEU A 366 -16.86 -9.70 1.49
CA LEU A 366 -15.51 -9.18 1.39
C LEU A 366 -15.44 -8.11 0.30
N THR A 367 -14.93 -6.94 0.64
CA THR A 367 -14.60 -5.90 -0.33
C THR A 367 -13.11 -5.59 -0.27
N VAL A 368 -12.41 -5.73 -1.38
CA VAL A 368 -10.99 -5.43 -1.50
C VAL A 368 -10.77 -4.39 -2.60
N GLY A 369 -10.13 -3.29 -2.26
CA GLY A 369 -9.65 -2.31 -3.24
C GLY A 369 -8.44 -2.86 -4.00
N THR A 370 -7.25 -2.79 -3.39
CA THR A 370 -6.02 -3.28 -4.03
C THR A 370 -5.18 -4.14 -3.10
N VAL A 371 -4.78 -5.31 -3.58
CA VAL A 371 -3.69 -6.10 -3.00
C VAL A 371 -2.49 -6.01 -3.92
N THR A 372 -1.38 -5.49 -3.40
CA THR A 372 -0.08 -5.47 -4.07
C THR A 372 0.85 -6.45 -3.38
N ALA A 373 1.27 -7.49 -4.08
CA ALA A 373 2.16 -8.52 -3.54
C ALA A 373 3.48 -8.53 -4.31
N ARG A 374 4.62 -8.50 -3.61
CA ARG A 374 5.96 -8.49 -4.20
C ARG A 374 6.86 -9.54 -3.54
N ASN A 375 7.34 -10.50 -4.31
CA ASN A 375 8.25 -11.54 -3.82
C ASN A 375 7.68 -12.27 -2.58
N VAL A 376 6.42 -12.71 -2.64
CA VAL A 376 5.81 -13.50 -1.57
C VAL A 376 5.90 -14.99 -1.88
N GLY A 377 6.19 -15.80 -0.86
CA GLY A 377 6.43 -17.25 -1.04
C GLY A 377 5.20 -18.02 -1.52
N GLU A 378 4.02 -17.52 -1.19
CA GLU A 378 2.74 -18.14 -1.53
C GLU A 378 1.84 -17.19 -2.34
N SER A 379 0.54 -17.17 -2.13
CA SER A 379 -0.35 -16.38 -2.99
C SER A 379 -0.35 -14.89 -2.67
N GLY A 380 -0.57 -14.05 -3.69
CA GLY A 380 -0.86 -12.64 -3.51
C GLY A 380 -2.18 -12.46 -2.76
N LEU A 381 -3.28 -12.96 -3.30
CA LEU A 381 -4.57 -13.04 -2.62
C LEU A 381 -5.10 -14.46 -2.68
N LEU A 382 -5.36 -15.05 -1.53
CA LEU A 382 -6.02 -16.35 -1.40
C LEU A 382 -7.40 -16.20 -0.77
N LEU A 383 -8.42 -16.65 -1.46
CA LEU A 383 -9.79 -16.79 -0.95
C LEU A 383 -10.10 -18.26 -0.69
N ASN A 384 -10.32 -18.61 0.57
CA ASN A 384 -10.80 -19.94 0.99
C ASN A 384 -12.21 -19.81 1.55
N GLN A 385 -13.14 -20.65 1.13
CA GLN A 385 -14.53 -20.67 1.64
C GLN A 385 -15.14 -19.26 1.80
N THR A 386 -14.72 -18.32 0.99
CA THR A 386 -15.18 -16.93 1.01
C THR A 386 -16.33 -16.78 0.01
N ILE A 387 -17.38 -16.07 0.39
CA ILE A 387 -18.54 -15.78 -0.44
C ILE A 387 -18.86 -14.29 -0.45
N ASN A 388 -19.62 -13.83 -1.44
CA ASN A 388 -20.02 -12.43 -1.60
C ASN A 388 -18.80 -11.49 -1.59
N ALA A 389 -17.81 -11.79 -2.43
CA ALA A 389 -16.57 -11.04 -2.50
C ALA A 389 -16.47 -10.16 -3.76
N THR A 390 -16.02 -8.91 -3.56
CA THR A 390 -15.66 -7.99 -4.63
C THR A 390 -14.21 -7.53 -4.42
N VAL A 391 -13.36 -7.76 -5.42
CA VAL A 391 -11.95 -7.41 -5.43
C VAL A 391 -11.70 -6.50 -6.64
N SER A 392 -11.22 -5.28 -6.44
CA SER A 392 -10.94 -4.39 -7.57
C SER A 392 -9.65 -4.80 -8.29
N THR A 393 -8.55 -4.98 -7.55
CA THR A 393 -7.25 -5.30 -8.17
C THR A 393 -6.41 -6.24 -7.31
N VAL A 394 -5.85 -7.25 -7.95
CA VAL A 394 -4.71 -8.03 -7.43
C VAL A 394 -3.53 -7.74 -8.37
N ASP A 395 -2.48 -7.12 -7.84
CA ASP A 395 -1.23 -6.83 -8.56
C ASP A 395 -0.08 -7.57 -7.89
N ALA A 396 0.37 -8.64 -8.49
CA ALA A 396 1.40 -9.49 -7.92
C ALA A 396 2.61 -9.63 -8.85
N GLU A 397 3.79 -9.55 -8.25
CA GLU A 397 5.05 -9.85 -8.92
C GLU A 397 5.83 -10.87 -8.09
N ASN A 398 6.24 -11.96 -8.72
CA ASN A 398 6.92 -13.08 -8.08
C ASN A 398 6.13 -13.63 -6.87
N ALA A 399 4.81 -13.78 -7.00
CA ALA A 399 3.98 -14.43 -6.00
C ALA A 399 3.92 -15.94 -6.24
N GLY A 400 4.22 -16.71 -5.20
CA GLY A 400 4.25 -18.17 -5.23
C GLY A 400 5.36 -18.72 -6.13
N THR A 401 6.31 -19.42 -5.53
CA THR A 401 7.37 -20.11 -6.27
C THR A 401 7.11 -21.59 -6.43
N GLY A 402 6.11 -22.12 -5.71
CA GLY A 402 5.71 -23.52 -5.73
C GLY A 402 4.47 -23.80 -6.58
N THR A 403 4.14 -25.08 -6.71
CA THR A 403 3.04 -25.56 -7.53
C THR A 403 1.64 -25.27 -6.95
N GLY A 404 1.54 -24.89 -5.69
CA GLY A 404 0.28 -24.69 -4.97
C GLY A 404 -0.26 -23.25 -4.98
N TYR A 405 0.44 -22.27 -5.58
CA TYR A 405 0.20 -20.86 -5.31
C TYR A 405 0.09 -20.01 -6.57
N ALA A 406 -0.48 -18.80 -6.43
CA ALA A 406 -0.76 -17.91 -7.55
C ALA A 406 -0.82 -16.44 -7.11
N ALA A 407 -0.79 -15.51 -8.06
CA ALA A 407 -1.13 -14.12 -7.79
C ALA A 407 -2.53 -14.00 -7.17
N PHE A 408 -3.54 -14.64 -7.80
CA PHE A 408 -4.89 -14.79 -7.26
C PHE A 408 -5.30 -16.26 -7.19
N ARG A 409 -5.72 -16.72 -6.02
CA ARG A 409 -6.13 -18.10 -5.79
C ARG A 409 -7.48 -18.18 -5.11
N MET A 410 -8.32 -19.10 -5.59
CA MET A 410 -9.56 -19.55 -4.95
C MET A 410 -9.44 -21.03 -4.62
N ALA A 411 -9.75 -21.41 -3.37
CA ALA A 411 -9.66 -22.81 -2.95
C ALA A 411 -10.73 -23.17 -1.90
N ASN A 412 -10.86 -24.46 -1.62
CA ASN A 412 -11.68 -25.00 -0.54
C ASN A 412 -13.16 -24.57 -0.62
N ARG A 413 -13.81 -24.82 -1.76
CA ARG A 413 -15.22 -24.47 -1.99
C ARG A 413 -15.50 -22.96 -1.93
N ASN A 414 -14.52 -22.14 -2.30
CA ASN A 414 -14.71 -20.71 -2.40
C ASN A 414 -15.86 -20.38 -3.36
N GLY A 415 -16.73 -19.43 -2.99
CA GLY A 415 -17.90 -19.02 -3.80
C GLY A 415 -19.10 -19.94 -3.70
N ARG A 416 -19.05 -21.06 -2.92
CA ARG A 416 -20.17 -21.98 -2.75
C ARG A 416 -21.21 -21.43 -1.79
N ILE A 417 -22.46 -21.34 -2.24
CA ILE A 417 -23.62 -21.00 -1.42
C ILE A 417 -24.61 -22.16 -1.46
N GLY A 418 -24.85 -22.82 -0.33
CA GLY A 418 -25.56 -24.10 -0.31
C GLY A 418 -24.81 -25.14 -1.14
N ASP A 419 -25.49 -25.74 -2.13
CA ASP A 419 -24.92 -26.73 -3.05
C ASP A 419 -24.63 -26.15 -4.45
N SER A 420 -24.64 -24.83 -4.60
CA SER A 420 -24.49 -24.15 -5.88
C SER A 420 -23.34 -23.12 -5.87
N TYR A 421 -22.99 -22.65 -7.05
CA TYR A 421 -21.96 -21.65 -7.29
C TYR A 421 -22.54 -20.44 -8.06
N PRO A 422 -23.48 -19.69 -7.48
CA PRO A 422 -23.96 -18.46 -8.10
C PRO A 422 -22.81 -17.46 -8.24
N THR A 423 -22.88 -16.57 -9.21
CA THR A 423 -21.85 -15.54 -9.39
C THR A 423 -21.86 -14.57 -8.22
N ASN A 424 -21.01 -14.83 -7.23
CA ASN A 424 -20.87 -14.03 -6.01
C ASN A 424 -19.44 -13.60 -5.72
N ILE A 425 -18.48 -14.01 -6.55
CA ILE A 425 -17.08 -13.56 -6.50
C ILE A 425 -16.80 -12.71 -7.73
N ARG A 426 -16.47 -11.44 -7.55
CA ARG A 426 -16.12 -10.51 -8.64
C ARG A 426 -14.73 -9.97 -8.45
N VAL A 427 -13.89 -10.09 -9.49
CA VAL A 427 -12.52 -9.60 -9.49
C VAL A 427 -12.31 -8.70 -10.71
N GLY A 428 -12.03 -7.43 -10.49
CA GLY A 428 -11.86 -6.46 -11.58
C GLY A 428 -10.60 -6.75 -12.39
N THR A 429 -9.43 -6.77 -11.77
CA THR A 429 -8.17 -7.02 -12.48
C THR A 429 -7.25 -7.96 -11.71
N VAL A 430 -6.69 -8.95 -12.41
CA VAL A 430 -5.55 -9.72 -11.93
C VAL A 430 -4.36 -9.41 -12.83
N ARG A 431 -3.34 -8.77 -12.24
CA ARG A 431 -2.05 -8.55 -12.85
C ARG A 431 -1.02 -9.48 -12.19
N ALA A 432 -0.33 -10.28 -12.98
CA ALA A 432 0.72 -11.17 -12.50
C ALA A 432 1.97 -11.08 -13.38
N ARG A 433 3.14 -10.99 -12.75
CA ARG A 433 4.44 -10.99 -13.39
C ARG A 433 5.35 -12.00 -12.71
N GLY A 434 5.81 -12.99 -13.45
CA GLY A 434 6.60 -14.08 -12.83
C GLY A 434 5.81 -14.86 -11.80
N GLY A 435 6.51 -15.45 -10.82
CA GLY A 435 5.91 -16.28 -9.78
C GLY A 435 5.42 -17.64 -10.29
N GLY A 436 4.58 -18.30 -9.48
CA GLY A 436 4.09 -19.65 -9.81
C GLY A 436 2.98 -19.64 -10.85
N ARG A 437 1.87 -18.97 -10.55
CA ARG A 437 0.70 -18.84 -11.43
C ARG A 437 0.11 -17.43 -11.39
N GLY A 438 -0.64 -17.08 -12.43
CA GLY A 438 -1.44 -15.85 -12.44
C GLY A 438 -2.77 -16.05 -11.71
N VAL A 439 -3.60 -16.94 -12.18
CA VAL A 439 -4.89 -17.32 -11.56
C VAL A 439 -4.90 -18.82 -11.26
N PHE A 440 -5.37 -19.18 -10.08
CA PHE A 440 -5.57 -20.56 -9.68
C PHE A 440 -6.93 -20.78 -9.00
N CYS A 441 -7.81 -21.48 -9.66
CA CYS A 441 -9.07 -21.97 -9.08
C CYS A 441 -8.95 -23.46 -8.82
N VAL A 442 -9.29 -23.90 -7.59
CA VAL A 442 -9.07 -25.29 -7.18
C VAL A 442 -10.05 -25.76 -6.10
N SER A 443 -10.17 -27.07 -5.93
CA SER A 443 -10.88 -27.73 -4.81
C SER A 443 -12.33 -27.29 -4.69
N GLU A 444 -13.12 -27.55 -5.71
CA GLU A 444 -14.56 -27.25 -5.78
C GLU A 444 -14.85 -25.75 -5.55
N SER A 445 -14.01 -24.85 -6.05
CA SER A 445 -14.26 -23.41 -5.98
C SER A 445 -15.02 -22.92 -7.23
N GLY A 446 -15.60 -21.73 -7.15
CA GLY A 446 -16.31 -21.20 -8.34
C GLY A 446 -17.18 -19.98 -8.07
N GLY A 447 -18.23 -19.82 -8.89
CA GLY A 447 -19.11 -18.67 -8.85
C GLY A 447 -18.38 -17.35 -9.07
N ALA A 448 -17.37 -17.33 -9.95
CA ALA A 448 -16.43 -16.23 -10.07
C ALA A 448 -16.43 -15.58 -11.45
N THR A 449 -16.38 -14.26 -11.48
CA THR A 449 -16.10 -13.47 -12.67
C THR A 449 -14.82 -12.68 -12.46
N ILE A 450 -13.83 -12.88 -13.35
CA ILE A 450 -12.59 -12.11 -13.40
C ILE A 450 -12.65 -11.24 -14.66
N ASP A 451 -12.76 -9.92 -14.49
CA ASP A 451 -13.04 -9.05 -15.63
C ASP A 451 -11.82 -8.86 -16.53
N ARG A 452 -10.66 -8.59 -15.95
CA ARG A 452 -9.44 -8.36 -16.73
C ARG A 452 -8.26 -9.16 -16.20
N VAL A 453 -7.49 -9.70 -17.15
CA VAL A 453 -6.22 -10.37 -16.82
C VAL A 453 -5.05 -9.72 -17.56
N ASP A 454 -3.95 -9.51 -16.84
CA ASP A 454 -2.67 -9.07 -17.40
C ASP A 454 -1.57 -9.95 -16.79
N ILE A 455 -1.34 -11.10 -17.42
CA ILE A 455 -0.49 -12.16 -16.87
C ILE A 455 0.71 -12.37 -17.80
N ALA A 456 1.92 -12.36 -17.24
CA ALA A 456 3.13 -12.58 -18.02
C ALA A 456 4.18 -13.40 -17.27
N ASN A 457 4.81 -14.32 -18.00
CA ASN A 457 6.02 -15.05 -17.60
C ASN A 457 5.90 -15.80 -16.27
N THR A 458 4.72 -16.36 -15.97
CA THR A 458 4.54 -17.23 -14.79
C THR A 458 5.28 -18.57 -14.97
N GLY A 459 5.89 -19.07 -13.90
CA GLY A 459 6.77 -20.24 -13.99
C GLY A 459 6.05 -21.59 -14.15
N ASN A 460 4.78 -21.70 -13.73
CA ASN A 460 4.02 -22.96 -13.78
C ASN A 460 2.84 -22.87 -14.77
N ASN A 461 1.76 -22.19 -14.41
CA ASN A 461 0.63 -21.93 -15.31
C ASN A 461 0.32 -20.42 -15.33
N ALA A 462 -0.04 -19.87 -16.47
CA ALA A 462 -0.65 -18.55 -16.50
C ALA A 462 -2.00 -18.58 -15.78
N VAL A 463 -2.79 -19.61 -16.07
CA VAL A 463 -4.07 -19.88 -15.41
C VAL A 463 -4.19 -21.40 -15.20
N LEU A 464 -4.59 -21.81 -14.00
CA LEU A 464 -5.01 -23.18 -13.73
C LEU A 464 -6.44 -23.17 -13.18
N ILE A 465 -7.33 -23.88 -13.83
CA ILE A 465 -8.70 -24.15 -13.38
C ILE A 465 -8.82 -25.64 -13.18
N GLU A 466 -8.99 -26.08 -11.94
CA GLU A 466 -8.95 -27.49 -11.54
C GLU A 466 -10.10 -27.81 -10.60
N ASN A 467 -11.09 -28.57 -11.07
CA ASN A 467 -12.33 -28.88 -10.34
C ASN A 467 -13.05 -27.61 -9.88
N CYS A 468 -13.38 -26.72 -10.81
CA CYS A 468 -14.04 -25.44 -10.56
C CYS A 468 -15.33 -25.29 -11.38
N TYR A 469 -16.25 -24.46 -10.86
CA TYR A 469 -17.63 -24.39 -11.35
C TYR A 469 -18.10 -22.94 -11.54
N GLY A 470 -18.66 -22.61 -12.69
CA GLY A 470 -19.21 -21.28 -12.95
C GLY A 470 -18.14 -20.19 -12.91
N VAL A 471 -17.01 -20.38 -13.60
CA VAL A 471 -15.90 -19.41 -13.65
C VAL A 471 -15.84 -18.73 -15.01
N SER A 472 -15.90 -17.41 -15.02
CA SER A 472 -15.72 -16.58 -16.21
C SER A 472 -14.41 -15.79 -16.12
N LEU A 473 -13.50 -15.99 -17.09
CA LEU A 473 -12.19 -15.35 -17.14
C LEU A 473 -12.14 -14.32 -18.27
N ALA A 474 -11.57 -13.16 -17.96
CA ALA A 474 -11.31 -12.04 -18.86
C ALA A 474 -12.55 -11.52 -19.58
N THR A 475 -13.66 -11.39 -18.85
CA THR A 475 -14.93 -10.93 -19.42
C THR A 475 -14.84 -9.55 -20.07
N ASN A 476 -13.86 -8.72 -19.63
CA ASN A 476 -13.57 -7.37 -20.12
C ASN A 476 -12.13 -7.24 -20.67
N GLY A 477 -11.56 -8.36 -21.12
CA GLY A 477 -10.32 -8.33 -21.87
C GLY A 477 -9.05 -8.61 -21.08
N GLY A 478 -7.93 -8.44 -21.76
CA GLY A 478 -6.60 -8.58 -21.16
C GLY A 478 -5.58 -9.23 -22.06
N THR A 479 -4.45 -9.61 -21.46
CA THR A 479 -3.36 -10.29 -22.15
C THR A 479 -2.77 -11.38 -21.26
N ILE A 480 -2.50 -12.53 -21.84
CA ILE A 480 -1.72 -13.61 -21.23
C ILE A 480 -0.53 -13.87 -22.16
N SER A 481 0.69 -13.72 -21.64
CA SER A 481 1.88 -13.80 -22.47
C SER A 481 3.01 -14.59 -21.82
N GLY A 482 3.63 -15.47 -22.61
CA GLY A 482 4.77 -16.27 -22.19
C GLY A 482 4.51 -17.12 -20.94
N GLY A 483 5.55 -17.77 -20.43
CA GLY A 483 5.45 -18.58 -19.20
C GLY A 483 4.61 -19.85 -19.37
N GLY A 484 3.98 -20.28 -18.27
CA GLY A 484 3.16 -21.50 -18.24
C GLY A 484 1.83 -21.34 -18.94
N GLU A 485 1.25 -22.46 -19.35
CA GLU A 485 0.00 -22.53 -20.11
C GLU A 485 -1.25 -22.09 -19.33
N VAL A 486 -2.33 -21.81 -20.06
CA VAL A 486 -3.70 -21.77 -19.52
C VAL A 486 -4.22 -23.21 -19.53
N ARG A 487 -4.41 -23.78 -18.35
CA ARG A 487 -4.77 -25.19 -18.21
C ARG A 487 -6.10 -25.39 -17.52
N LEU A 488 -6.95 -26.19 -18.13
CA LEU A 488 -8.13 -26.79 -17.50
C LEU A 488 -7.78 -28.24 -17.17
N ALA A 489 -7.82 -28.59 -15.89
CA ALA A 489 -7.42 -29.90 -15.36
C ALA A 489 -8.43 -30.40 -14.33
N GLU A 490 -8.31 -31.64 -13.93
CA GLU A 490 -9.07 -32.18 -12.81
C GLU A 490 -8.24 -33.16 -11.98
N ARG A 491 -8.63 -33.31 -10.75
CA ARG A 491 -8.20 -34.37 -9.84
C ARG A 491 -9.38 -35.30 -9.60
N ALA A 492 -9.11 -36.61 -9.52
CA ALA A 492 -10.14 -37.65 -9.42
C ALA A 492 -10.98 -37.56 -8.12
N GLU A 493 -10.51 -36.86 -7.10
CA GLU A 493 -11.22 -36.74 -5.83
C GLU A 493 -12.41 -35.77 -5.84
N PHE A 494 -12.56 -34.99 -6.93
CA PHE A 494 -13.65 -34.02 -7.08
C PHE A 494 -14.32 -34.18 -8.45
N PRO A 495 -15.57 -33.74 -8.60
CA PRO A 495 -16.22 -33.65 -9.93
C PRO A 495 -15.40 -32.77 -10.88
N GLY A 496 -15.43 -33.07 -12.16
CA GLY A 496 -14.74 -32.31 -13.20
C GLY A 496 -15.16 -30.83 -13.29
N ASN A 497 -14.42 -30.06 -14.07
CA ASN A 497 -14.78 -28.67 -14.35
C ASN A 497 -16.13 -28.55 -15.04
N ARG A 498 -16.92 -27.51 -14.72
CA ARG A 498 -18.17 -27.23 -15.43
C ARG A 498 -18.51 -25.73 -15.48
N ASP A 499 -19.26 -25.34 -16.52
CA ASP A 499 -19.78 -23.99 -16.72
C ASP A 499 -18.64 -22.95 -16.75
N LEU A 500 -17.62 -23.19 -17.57
CA LEU A 500 -16.46 -22.31 -17.69
C LEU A 500 -16.58 -21.43 -18.94
N THR A 501 -16.14 -20.15 -18.78
CA THR A 501 -16.06 -19.21 -19.90
C THR A 501 -14.69 -18.52 -19.91
N LEU A 502 -13.95 -18.65 -21.01
CA LEU A 502 -12.70 -17.94 -21.28
C LEU A 502 -12.91 -17.06 -22.51
N ARG A 503 -12.77 -15.73 -22.39
CA ARG A 503 -13.10 -14.85 -23.52
C ARG A 503 -12.36 -13.52 -23.51
N ASN A 504 -12.32 -12.85 -24.67
CA ASN A 504 -11.93 -11.44 -24.86
C ASN A 504 -10.48 -11.12 -24.55
N PHE A 505 -9.53 -12.04 -24.55
CA PHE A 505 -8.13 -11.74 -24.27
C PHE A 505 -7.18 -12.10 -25.42
N THR A 506 -6.02 -11.51 -25.42
CA THR A 506 -4.92 -11.86 -26.32
C THR A 506 -4.03 -12.89 -25.65
N LEU A 507 -3.77 -13.98 -26.36
CA LEU A 507 -2.83 -15.03 -25.95
C LEU A 507 -1.56 -14.93 -26.79
N VAL A 508 -0.41 -14.74 -26.17
CA VAL A 508 0.88 -14.50 -26.85
C VAL A 508 1.92 -15.51 -26.41
N ASN A 509 2.52 -16.24 -27.34
CA ASN A 509 3.54 -17.26 -27.08
C ASN A 509 3.10 -18.23 -25.95
N ASN A 510 1.87 -18.74 -26.05
CA ASN A 510 1.26 -19.55 -24.99
C ASN A 510 0.24 -20.53 -25.61
N ARG A 511 -0.38 -21.37 -24.78
CA ARG A 511 -1.42 -22.28 -25.21
C ARG A 511 -2.55 -22.41 -24.17
N ILE A 512 -3.76 -22.68 -24.63
CA ILE A 512 -4.85 -23.16 -23.80
C ILE A 512 -4.92 -24.68 -23.97
N VAL A 513 -4.94 -25.40 -22.86
CA VAL A 513 -5.03 -26.87 -22.86
C VAL A 513 -6.20 -27.30 -22.00
N GLU A 514 -7.14 -27.99 -22.63
CA GLU A 514 -8.27 -28.65 -21.96
C GLU A 514 -7.99 -30.15 -21.91
N ASN A 515 -7.76 -30.67 -20.72
CA ASN A 515 -7.59 -32.10 -20.49
C ASN A 515 -7.71 -32.43 -19.00
N PRO A 516 -8.75 -33.16 -18.57
CA PRO A 516 -9.86 -33.71 -19.39
C PRO A 516 -10.89 -32.67 -19.82
N CYS A 517 -11.92 -33.10 -20.56
CA CYS A 517 -13.00 -32.24 -21.03
C CYS A 517 -13.79 -31.65 -19.88
N ALA A 518 -13.97 -30.35 -19.90
CA ALA A 518 -14.86 -29.64 -18.99
C ALA A 518 -16.31 -29.73 -19.50
N ASP A 519 -17.26 -29.89 -18.60
CA ASP A 519 -18.67 -29.82 -18.91
C ASP A 519 -19.09 -28.35 -19.14
N ASN A 520 -19.67 -28.05 -20.30
CA ASN A 520 -20.12 -26.71 -20.71
C ASN A 520 -18.99 -25.64 -20.70
N LEU A 521 -17.94 -25.84 -21.52
CA LEU A 521 -16.86 -24.87 -21.72
C LEU A 521 -17.10 -23.98 -22.95
N THR A 522 -17.08 -22.68 -22.72
CA THR A 522 -17.08 -21.65 -23.77
C THR A 522 -15.70 -20.98 -23.89
N ILE A 523 -15.11 -21.02 -25.10
CA ILE A 523 -13.91 -20.23 -25.45
C ILE A 523 -14.26 -19.35 -26.63
N SER A 524 -14.18 -18.01 -26.48
CA SER A 524 -14.59 -17.08 -27.53
C SER A 524 -13.79 -15.80 -27.53
N ASN A 525 -13.67 -15.14 -28.69
CA ASN A 525 -12.98 -13.87 -28.87
C ASN A 525 -11.53 -13.87 -28.30
N ILE A 526 -10.78 -14.95 -28.56
CA ILE A 526 -9.36 -15.04 -28.19
C ILE A 526 -8.51 -14.66 -29.40
N THR A 527 -7.71 -13.64 -29.28
CA THR A 527 -6.70 -13.29 -30.27
C THR A 527 -5.43 -14.11 -30.02
N LEU A 528 -5.02 -14.92 -30.99
CA LEU A 528 -3.86 -15.78 -30.88
C LEU A 528 -2.64 -15.16 -31.60
N THR A 529 -1.53 -14.99 -30.88
CA THR A 529 -0.23 -14.60 -31.45
C THR A 529 0.78 -15.67 -31.08
N ASN A 530 1.24 -16.44 -32.05
CA ASN A 530 2.13 -17.59 -31.82
C ASN A 530 1.62 -18.50 -30.67
N SER A 531 0.34 -18.83 -30.72
CA SER A 531 -0.38 -19.50 -29.64
C SER A 531 -1.38 -20.50 -30.21
N THR A 532 -1.78 -21.48 -29.39
CA THR A 532 -2.71 -22.55 -29.80
C THR A 532 -3.79 -22.82 -28.76
N ILE A 533 -4.89 -23.41 -29.19
CA ILE A 533 -5.96 -23.94 -28.32
C ILE A 533 -6.07 -25.42 -28.59
N VAL A 534 -5.84 -26.23 -27.57
CA VAL A 534 -5.97 -27.69 -27.60
C VAL A 534 -7.23 -28.05 -26.82
N ARG A 535 -8.21 -28.56 -27.53
CA ARG A 535 -9.47 -29.05 -26.95
C ARG A 535 -9.44 -30.57 -26.86
N CYS A 536 -10.20 -31.09 -25.97
CA CYS A 536 -10.41 -32.54 -25.88
C CYS A 536 -11.29 -33.12 -27.02
#